data_b8f2df6b969a9582a2aa7445c37f3fb8
#
_entry.id   b8f2df6b969a9582a2aa7445c37f3fb8
#
_cell.length_a   1.000
_cell.length_b   1.000
_cell.length_c   1.000
_cell.angle_alpha   90.00
_cell.angle_beta   90.00
_cell.angle_gamma   90.00
#
_symmetry.space_group_name_H-M   'P 1'
#
loop_
_entity.id
_entity.type
_entity.pdbx_description
1 polymer ?
#
loop_
_entity_poly.entity_id
_entity_poly.type
_entity_poly.pdbx_seq_one_letter_code
_entity_poly.pdbx_strand_id
1 'polypeptide(L)'
;MIIAKPKNFDLDQIYASGQCFRWEKRQTGGYYLPIGNGNNKISIWDDEKGFYSGEPIEYSGDVFNYFDLGTDYLDIETEAYRTHDQYLIKCYEFGKGIRILRQDLWEILITFIISQNNNIPRIKKSVKALCSGSHFPAPKELMEMDLSDKGLGYRDKYIKDACEHFMNPRYVLLLCSSNHEVARDALKDIRGVGDKVADCVRLFGLHHLEAFPIDTHIKQVIDREYGGKMPEWVHSKYAGVFQQYIFYYETNCRK
;
A
#
# COMPACT_ATOMS: atom_id res chain seq x y z
N MET A 1 18.24 -6.29 -15.43
CA MET A 1 19.09 -5.47 -14.53
C MET A 1 19.18 -6.18 -13.18
N ILE A 2 20.35 -6.11 -12.53
CA ILE A 2 20.57 -6.61 -11.18
C ILE A 2 20.66 -5.41 -10.25
N ILE A 3 19.86 -5.41 -9.18
CA ILE A 3 19.92 -4.41 -8.11
C ILE A 3 20.44 -5.14 -6.88
N ALA A 4 21.34 -4.52 -6.12
CA ALA A 4 21.77 -5.12 -4.86
C ALA A 4 20.56 -5.34 -3.96
N LYS A 5 20.34 -6.58 -3.51
CA LYS A 5 19.22 -6.92 -2.63
C LYS A 5 19.48 -6.26 -1.27
N PRO A 6 18.59 -5.38 -0.81
CA PRO A 6 18.75 -4.78 0.50
C PRO A 6 18.66 -5.84 1.60
N LYS A 7 19.29 -5.60 2.74
CA LYS A 7 18.95 -6.31 3.97
C LYS A 7 17.48 -6.10 4.26
N ASN A 8 16.80 -7.11 4.76
CA ASN A 8 15.36 -7.02 5.07
C ASN A 8 14.52 -6.67 3.81
N PHE A 9 14.59 -7.54 2.80
CA PHE A 9 13.82 -7.43 1.56
C PHE A 9 13.36 -8.81 1.09
N ASP A 10 12.05 -8.98 0.91
CA ASP A 10 11.44 -10.23 0.46
C ASP A 10 10.20 -9.93 -0.39
N LEU A 11 10.24 -10.31 -1.66
CA LEU A 11 9.16 -10.05 -2.61
C LEU A 11 7.86 -10.79 -2.27
N ASP A 12 7.96 -12.00 -1.73
CA ASP A 12 6.78 -12.79 -1.35
C ASP A 12 6.08 -12.15 -0.13
N GLN A 13 6.84 -11.65 0.85
CA GLN A 13 6.30 -10.92 1.99
C GLN A 13 5.64 -9.59 1.54
N ILE A 14 6.29 -8.83 0.67
CA ILE A 14 5.74 -7.58 0.11
C ILE A 14 4.43 -7.87 -0.65
N TYR A 15 4.40 -8.89 -1.51
CA TYR A 15 3.20 -9.29 -2.25
C TYR A 15 2.05 -9.70 -1.32
N ALA A 16 2.34 -10.44 -0.26
CA ALA A 16 1.36 -10.97 0.68
C ALA A 16 0.95 -9.97 1.77
N SER A 17 1.60 -8.80 1.86
CA SER A 17 1.35 -7.79 2.90
C SER A 17 0.04 -7.00 2.72
N GLY A 18 -0.67 -7.18 1.59
CA GLY A 18 -1.97 -6.55 1.36
C GLY A 18 -1.93 -5.08 0.93
N GLN A 19 -0.79 -4.56 0.54
CA GLN A 19 -0.62 -3.17 0.10
C GLN A 19 -0.69 -3.00 -1.43
N CYS A 20 -0.57 -4.08 -2.21
CA CYS A 20 -0.60 -4.04 -3.67
C CYS A 20 -1.59 -5.08 -4.22
N PHE A 21 -2.40 -4.68 -5.22
CA PHE A 21 -3.50 -5.51 -5.71
C PHE A 21 -3.40 -5.85 -7.20
N ARG A 22 -2.45 -5.26 -7.92
CA ARG A 22 -2.24 -5.48 -9.37
C ARG A 22 -1.03 -6.34 -9.72
N TRP A 23 -0.28 -6.80 -8.71
CA TRP A 23 0.80 -7.75 -8.94
C TRP A 23 0.25 -9.10 -9.36
N GLU A 24 0.90 -9.74 -10.33
CA GLU A 24 0.57 -11.08 -10.81
C GLU A 24 1.78 -12.00 -10.67
N LYS A 25 1.60 -13.18 -10.08
CA LYS A 25 2.67 -14.18 -9.98
C LYS A 25 3.06 -14.69 -11.37
N ARG A 26 4.37 -14.85 -11.61
CA ARG A 26 4.93 -15.47 -12.81
C ARG A 26 5.02 -16.98 -12.62
N GLN A 27 4.83 -17.75 -13.71
CA GLN A 27 5.03 -19.21 -13.70
C GLN A 27 6.50 -19.60 -13.43
N THR A 28 7.45 -18.74 -13.85
CA THR A 28 8.90 -18.94 -13.71
C THR A 28 9.49 -18.36 -12.41
N GLY A 29 8.65 -18.02 -11.44
CA GLY A 29 9.04 -17.34 -10.22
C GLY A 29 9.04 -15.81 -10.34
N GLY A 30 8.86 -15.12 -9.20
CA GLY A 30 8.73 -13.67 -9.14
C GLY A 30 7.36 -13.14 -9.59
N TYR A 31 7.33 -11.89 -10.02
CA TYR A 31 6.09 -11.15 -10.23
C TYR A 31 6.13 -10.27 -11.47
N TYR A 32 4.95 -10.03 -12.04
CA TYR A 32 4.67 -8.89 -12.90
C TYR A 32 3.99 -7.80 -12.10
N LEU A 33 4.41 -6.56 -12.26
CA LEU A 33 3.80 -5.41 -11.61
C LEU A 33 3.75 -4.18 -12.53
N PRO A 34 2.75 -3.30 -12.37
CA PRO A 34 2.74 -2.00 -13.02
C PRO A 34 3.78 -1.10 -12.36
N ILE A 35 4.47 -0.29 -13.16
CA ILE A 35 5.40 0.75 -12.70
C ILE A 35 5.15 2.04 -13.48
N GLY A 36 5.57 3.16 -12.91
CA GLY A 36 5.32 4.48 -13.43
C GLY A 36 3.82 4.81 -13.36
N ASN A 37 3.28 5.40 -14.40
CA ASN A 37 1.85 5.73 -14.48
C ASN A 37 0.94 4.49 -14.69
N GLY A 38 1.41 3.29 -14.31
CA GLY A 38 0.67 2.05 -14.45
C GLY A 38 0.54 1.52 -15.88
N ASN A 39 1.13 2.22 -16.88
CA ASN A 39 1.03 1.84 -18.29
C ASN A 39 2.05 0.77 -18.68
N ASN A 40 3.13 0.62 -17.93
CA ASN A 40 4.17 -0.36 -18.14
C ASN A 40 4.04 -1.52 -17.14
N LYS A 41 4.27 -2.73 -17.61
CA LYS A 41 4.27 -3.93 -16.77
C LYS A 41 5.67 -4.52 -16.83
N ILE A 42 6.34 -4.52 -15.71
CA ILE A 42 7.68 -5.09 -15.59
C ILE A 42 7.66 -6.44 -14.91
N SER A 43 8.67 -7.25 -15.17
CA SER A 43 8.92 -8.50 -14.47
C SER A 43 10.02 -8.31 -13.42
N ILE A 44 9.77 -8.81 -12.22
CA ILE A 44 10.74 -8.80 -11.12
C ILE A 44 10.84 -10.18 -10.48
N TRP A 45 12.01 -10.50 -9.97
CA TRP A 45 12.25 -11.69 -9.14
C TRP A 45 13.44 -11.45 -8.24
N ASP A 46 13.58 -12.23 -7.19
CA ASP A 46 14.75 -12.22 -6.33
C ASP A 46 15.22 -13.66 -6.04
N ASP A 47 16.49 -13.77 -5.67
CA ASP A 47 17.11 -14.99 -5.20
C ASP A 47 18.15 -14.66 -4.11
N GLU A 48 18.98 -15.64 -3.75
CA GLU A 48 20.06 -15.45 -2.76
C GLU A 48 21.12 -14.45 -3.21
N LYS A 49 21.28 -14.22 -4.52
CA LYS A 49 22.33 -13.38 -5.11
C LYS A 49 21.89 -11.94 -5.34
N GLY A 50 20.59 -11.68 -5.47
CA GLY A 50 20.14 -10.33 -5.75
C GLY A 50 18.65 -10.18 -6.00
N PHE A 51 18.31 -8.96 -6.35
CA PHE A 51 17.01 -8.54 -6.83
C PHE A 51 17.12 -8.14 -8.30
N TYR A 52 16.21 -8.62 -9.12
CA TYR A 52 16.30 -8.54 -10.58
C TYR A 52 15.07 -7.87 -11.16
N SER A 53 15.29 -7.04 -12.20
CA SER A 53 14.25 -6.54 -13.08
C SER A 53 14.53 -6.98 -14.51
N GLY A 54 13.51 -7.47 -15.21
CA GLY A 54 13.58 -7.85 -16.61
C GLY A 54 13.62 -6.67 -17.59
N GLU A 55 13.46 -5.44 -17.09
CA GLU A 55 13.37 -4.24 -17.91
C GLU A 55 14.73 -3.56 -18.10
N PRO A 56 14.86 -2.68 -19.14
CA PRO A 56 16.05 -1.89 -19.39
C PRO A 56 16.47 -1.02 -18.20
N ILE A 57 17.74 -0.64 -18.17
CA ILE A 57 18.36 0.21 -17.12
C ILE A 57 17.63 1.56 -16.96
N GLU A 58 17.00 2.07 -18.01
CA GLU A 58 16.24 3.33 -17.99
C GLU A 58 15.10 3.33 -16.95
N TYR A 59 14.54 2.16 -16.61
CA TYR A 59 13.51 2.01 -15.56
C TYR A 59 14.09 1.73 -14.17
N SER A 60 15.41 1.78 -14.01
CA SER A 60 16.05 1.47 -12.72
C SER A 60 15.64 2.42 -11.60
N GLY A 61 15.49 3.71 -11.91
CA GLY A 61 15.02 4.73 -10.98
C GLY A 61 13.58 4.48 -10.51
N ASP A 62 12.70 4.04 -11.43
CA ASP A 62 11.31 3.74 -11.11
C ASP A 62 11.23 2.51 -10.18
N VAL A 63 12.00 1.45 -10.46
CA VAL A 63 12.08 0.25 -9.60
C VAL A 63 12.64 0.62 -8.23
N PHE A 64 13.73 1.39 -8.19
CA PHE A 64 14.36 1.82 -6.95
C PHE A 64 13.38 2.63 -6.07
N ASN A 65 12.68 3.59 -6.67
CA ASN A 65 11.70 4.41 -5.99
C ASN A 65 10.49 3.57 -5.53
N TYR A 66 9.94 2.74 -6.43
CA TYR A 66 8.75 1.94 -6.15
C TYR A 66 8.92 1.02 -4.93
N PHE A 67 10.08 0.36 -4.82
CA PHE A 67 10.40 -0.53 -3.70
C PHE A 67 10.97 0.21 -2.48
N ASP A 68 10.96 1.52 -2.49
CA ASP A 68 11.48 2.35 -1.39
C ASP A 68 12.91 1.96 -0.96
N LEU A 69 13.78 1.71 -1.97
CA LEU A 69 15.14 1.22 -1.69
C LEU A 69 16.05 2.31 -1.09
N GLY A 70 15.62 3.57 -1.11
CA GLY A 70 16.33 4.69 -0.49
C GLY A 70 16.09 4.85 1.01
N THR A 71 15.03 4.26 1.57
CA THR A 71 14.75 4.32 3.01
C THR A 71 15.60 3.30 3.77
N ASP A 72 16.24 3.72 4.85
CA ASP A 72 17.01 2.84 5.72
C ASP A 72 16.10 2.04 6.67
N TYR A 73 15.82 0.81 6.31
CA TYR A 73 15.02 -0.09 7.13
C TYR A 73 15.77 -0.64 8.35
N LEU A 74 17.07 -0.38 8.50
CA LEU A 74 17.81 -0.67 9.74
C LEU A 74 17.43 0.32 10.85
N ASP A 75 17.08 1.56 10.50
CA ASP A 75 16.53 2.52 11.46
C ASP A 75 15.17 2.05 11.98
N ILE A 76 14.32 1.49 11.11
CA ILE A 76 13.02 0.92 11.47
C ILE A 76 13.18 -0.29 12.37
N GLU A 77 14.13 -1.18 12.06
CA GLU A 77 14.53 -2.31 12.90
C GLU A 77 14.94 -1.83 14.30
N THR A 78 15.85 -0.86 14.34
CA THR A 78 16.35 -0.30 15.60
C THR A 78 15.22 0.30 16.44
N GLU A 79 14.32 1.02 15.80
CA GLU A 79 13.17 1.63 16.46
C GLU A 79 12.19 0.58 16.99
N ALA A 80 11.92 -0.49 16.22
CA ALA A 80 11.06 -1.59 16.67
C ALA A 80 11.62 -2.25 17.95
N TYR A 81 12.93 -2.50 18.00
CA TYR A 81 13.55 -3.07 19.23
C TYR A 81 13.57 -2.10 20.40
N ARG A 82 13.72 -0.79 20.16
CA ARG A 82 13.67 0.25 21.23
C ARG A 82 12.32 0.35 21.92
N THR A 83 11.24 -0.09 21.28
CA THR A 83 9.92 -0.12 21.94
C THR A 83 9.86 -1.10 23.10
N HIS A 84 10.74 -2.11 23.14
CA HIS A 84 10.68 -3.26 24.06
C HIS A 84 9.34 -4.01 24.04
N ASP A 85 8.49 -3.76 23.05
CA ASP A 85 7.20 -4.42 22.86
C ASP A 85 7.42 -5.79 22.22
N GLN A 86 7.24 -6.85 23.00
CA GLN A 86 7.52 -8.23 22.57
C GLN A 86 6.61 -8.68 21.43
N TYR A 87 5.36 -8.18 21.39
CA TYR A 87 4.44 -8.51 20.31
C TYR A 87 4.83 -7.82 19.00
N LEU A 88 5.15 -6.53 19.04
CA LEU A 88 5.65 -5.80 17.88
C LEU A 88 6.95 -6.41 17.34
N ILE A 89 7.91 -6.72 18.23
CA ILE A 89 9.19 -7.34 17.84
C ILE A 89 8.94 -8.70 17.14
N LYS A 90 8.02 -9.51 17.65
CA LYS A 90 7.64 -10.78 17.03
C LYS A 90 7.04 -10.57 15.63
N CYS A 91 6.17 -9.58 15.45
CA CYS A 91 5.58 -9.25 14.16
C CYS A 91 6.64 -8.74 13.18
N TYR A 92 7.57 -7.89 13.64
CA TYR A 92 8.71 -7.43 12.87
C TYR A 92 9.57 -8.60 12.38
N GLU A 93 10.00 -9.50 13.28
CA GLU A 93 10.84 -10.66 12.89
C GLU A 93 10.17 -11.56 11.85
N PHE A 94 8.85 -11.71 11.93
CA PHE A 94 8.08 -12.49 10.95
C PHE A 94 7.98 -11.78 9.59
N GLY A 95 7.84 -10.44 9.57
CA GLY A 95 7.57 -9.64 8.37
C GLY A 95 8.70 -8.72 7.94
N LYS A 96 9.91 -8.87 8.45
CA LYS A 96 11.05 -7.94 8.24
C LYS A 96 11.48 -7.73 6.79
N GLY A 97 11.04 -8.59 5.88
CA GLY A 97 11.26 -8.42 4.43
C GLY A 97 10.27 -7.44 3.75
N ILE A 98 9.28 -6.96 4.49
CA ILE A 98 8.27 -6.03 3.96
C ILE A 98 8.85 -4.62 3.88
N ARG A 99 8.58 -3.95 2.76
CA ARG A 99 8.79 -2.52 2.57
C ARG A 99 7.48 -1.84 2.22
N ILE A 100 7.31 -0.59 2.58
CA ILE A 100 6.16 0.21 2.14
C ILE A 100 6.45 0.68 0.72
N LEU A 101 5.66 0.21 -0.23
CA LEU A 101 5.80 0.56 -1.64
C LEU A 101 5.40 2.02 -1.88
N ARG A 102 6.13 2.72 -2.77
CA ARG A 102 5.73 4.04 -3.28
C ARG A 102 4.85 3.85 -4.51
N GLN A 103 3.56 3.85 -4.28
CA GLN A 103 2.57 3.54 -5.31
C GLN A 103 1.90 4.83 -5.81
N ASP A 104 1.25 4.73 -6.95
CA ASP A 104 0.47 5.85 -7.50
C ASP A 104 -0.68 6.24 -6.55
N LEU A 105 -0.74 7.52 -6.19
CA LEU A 105 -1.70 8.05 -5.21
C LEU A 105 -3.15 7.82 -5.65
N TRP A 106 -3.44 8.03 -6.95
CA TRP A 106 -4.77 7.86 -7.50
C TRP A 106 -5.20 6.39 -7.47
N GLU A 107 -4.34 5.49 -7.95
CA GLU A 107 -4.60 4.05 -7.92
C GLU A 107 -4.86 3.55 -6.50
N ILE A 108 -4.05 3.99 -5.54
CA ILE A 108 -4.19 3.63 -4.12
C ILE A 108 -5.51 4.12 -3.54
N LEU A 109 -5.90 5.37 -3.79
CA LEU A 109 -7.19 5.88 -3.31
C LEU A 109 -8.36 5.02 -3.81
N ILE A 110 -8.43 4.78 -5.12
CA ILE A 110 -9.52 3.98 -5.71
C ILE A 110 -9.50 2.55 -5.17
N THR A 111 -8.33 1.96 -5.06
CA THR A 111 -8.19 0.58 -4.55
C THR A 111 -8.64 0.47 -3.10
N PHE A 112 -8.31 1.44 -2.24
CA PHE A 112 -8.74 1.42 -0.84
C PHE A 112 -10.21 1.81 -0.66
N ILE A 113 -10.79 2.60 -1.54
CA ILE A 113 -12.26 2.75 -1.62
C ILE A 113 -12.91 1.39 -1.93
N ILE A 114 -12.39 0.64 -2.89
CA ILE A 114 -12.88 -0.70 -3.25
C ILE A 114 -12.69 -1.70 -2.09
N SER A 115 -11.66 -1.54 -1.27
CA SER A 115 -11.33 -2.45 -0.17
C SER A 115 -12.32 -2.43 0.98
N GLN A 116 -13.16 -1.41 1.11
CA GLN A 116 -14.12 -1.27 2.21
C GLN A 116 -15.12 -2.42 2.22
N ASN A 117 -15.31 -3.10 3.38
CA ASN A 117 -16.20 -4.25 3.54
C ASN A 117 -16.02 -5.29 2.40
N ASN A 118 -14.78 -5.63 2.07
CA ASN A 118 -14.44 -6.48 0.94
C ASN A 118 -13.30 -7.46 1.30
N ASN A 119 -13.06 -8.47 0.48
CA ASN A 119 -11.95 -9.40 0.63
C ASN A 119 -10.96 -9.26 -0.53
N ILE A 120 -9.71 -9.68 -0.31
CA ILE A 120 -8.59 -9.51 -1.26
C ILE A 120 -8.92 -10.07 -2.66
N PRO A 121 -9.46 -11.31 -2.83
CA PRO A 121 -9.80 -11.82 -4.16
C PRO A 121 -10.79 -10.94 -4.91
N ARG A 122 -11.82 -10.45 -4.21
CA ARG A 122 -12.85 -9.59 -4.81
C ARG A 122 -12.31 -8.19 -5.12
N ILE A 123 -11.45 -7.63 -4.25
CA ILE A 123 -10.75 -6.37 -4.52
C ILE A 123 -9.93 -6.49 -5.80
N LYS A 124 -9.07 -7.51 -5.91
CA LYS A 124 -8.25 -7.77 -7.11
C LYS A 124 -9.10 -7.91 -8.38
N LYS A 125 -10.24 -8.61 -8.30
CA LYS A 125 -11.18 -8.76 -9.42
C LYS A 125 -11.77 -7.41 -9.86
N SER A 126 -12.26 -6.60 -8.92
CA SER A 126 -12.84 -5.28 -9.21
C SER A 126 -11.79 -4.31 -9.75
N VAL A 127 -10.60 -4.25 -9.15
CA VAL A 127 -9.49 -3.42 -9.65
C VAL A 127 -9.09 -3.82 -11.06
N LYS A 128 -8.96 -5.14 -11.34
CA LYS A 128 -8.67 -5.65 -12.68
C LYS A 128 -9.75 -5.30 -13.70
N ALA A 129 -11.03 -5.28 -13.28
CA ALA A 129 -12.15 -4.93 -14.15
C ALA A 129 -12.18 -3.43 -14.53
N LEU A 130 -11.53 -2.56 -13.76
CA LEU A 130 -11.36 -1.15 -14.11
C LEU A 130 -10.23 -0.93 -15.11
N CYS A 131 -9.22 -1.80 -15.13
CA CYS A 131 -8.02 -1.62 -15.93
C CYS A 131 -8.21 -2.07 -17.39
N SER A 132 -7.53 -1.41 -18.32
CA SER A 132 -7.32 -1.87 -19.69
C SER A 132 -5.88 -2.37 -19.83
N GLY A 133 -5.68 -3.69 -19.75
CA GLY A 133 -4.33 -4.27 -19.66
C GLY A 133 -3.57 -3.82 -18.41
N SER A 134 -2.43 -3.17 -18.59
CA SER A 134 -1.64 -2.56 -17.50
C SER A 134 -2.04 -1.12 -17.18
N HIS A 135 -2.88 -0.48 -18.01
CA HIS A 135 -3.34 0.88 -17.77
C HIS A 135 -4.41 0.93 -16.66
N PHE A 136 -4.17 1.75 -15.63
CA PHE A 136 -5.16 2.12 -14.64
C PHE A 136 -5.84 3.42 -15.09
N PRO A 137 -7.20 3.50 -15.14
CA PRO A 137 -7.88 4.65 -15.73
C PRO A 137 -7.63 5.92 -14.93
N ALA A 138 -7.32 7.01 -15.63
CA ALA A 138 -7.20 8.35 -15.06
C ALA A 138 -8.55 8.84 -14.50
N PRO A 139 -8.58 9.86 -13.60
CA PRO A 139 -9.82 10.37 -13.01
C PRO A 139 -10.92 10.67 -14.04
N LYS A 140 -10.56 11.32 -15.16
CA LYS A 140 -11.51 11.64 -16.24
C LYS A 140 -12.05 10.39 -16.93
N GLU A 141 -11.18 9.42 -17.25
CA GLU A 141 -11.59 8.16 -17.88
C GLU A 141 -12.53 7.36 -16.96
N LEU A 142 -12.22 7.32 -15.66
CA LEU A 142 -13.03 6.62 -14.68
C LEU A 142 -14.36 7.34 -14.41
N MET A 143 -14.40 8.66 -14.52
CA MET A 143 -15.63 9.45 -14.45
C MET A 143 -16.59 9.12 -15.61
N GLU A 144 -16.08 8.90 -16.81
CA GLU A 144 -16.87 8.60 -18.01
C GLU A 144 -17.20 7.10 -18.13
N MET A 145 -16.49 6.22 -17.40
CA MET A 145 -16.65 4.76 -17.46
C MET A 145 -18.00 4.31 -16.88
N ASP A 146 -18.63 3.33 -17.55
CA ASP A 146 -19.71 2.56 -16.93
C ASP A 146 -19.15 1.61 -15.86
N LEU A 147 -19.59 1.81 -14.63
CA LEU A 147 -19.13 1.07 -13.45
C LEU A 147 -20.10 -0.05 -13.04
N SER A 148 -21.22 -0.23 -13.72
CA SER A 148 -22.31 -1.13 -13.33
C SER A 148 -21.89 -2.60 -13.27
N ASP A 149 -20.98 -3.03 -14.14
CA ASP A 149 -20.48 -4.41 -14.28
C ASP A 149 -19.14 -4.67 -13.56
N LYS A 150 -18.57 -3.66 -12.88
CA LYS A 150 -17.25 -3.76 -12.26
C LYS A 150 -17.25 -4.38 -10.84
N GLY A 151 -18.42 -4.77 -10.35
CA GLY A 151 -18.56 -5.42 -9.04
C GLY A 151 -18.30 -4.49 -7.85
N LEU A 152 -18.50 -3.18 -8.02
CA LEU A 152 -18.20 -2.15 -7.03
C LEU A 152 -19.31 -1.96 -6.00
N GLY A 153 -20.57 -2.25 -6.36
CA GLY A 153 -21.74 -2.01 -5.52
C GLY A 153 -21.86 -0.52 -5.18
N TYR A 154 -22.16 -0.19 -3.92
CA TYR A 154 -22.33 1.19 -3.46
C TYR A 154 -21.09 2.09 -3.60
N ARG A 155 -19.92 1.50 -3.87
CA ARG A 155 -18.62 2.22 -3.97
C ARG A 155 -18.48 2.98 -5.28
N ASP A 156 -19.30 2.70 -6.28
CA ASP A 156 -19.35 3.45 -7.54
C ASP A 156 -19.50 4.96 -7.30
N LYS A 157 -20.39 5.34 -6.38
CA LYS A 157 -20.63 6.74 -6.00
C LYS A 157 -19.42 7.38 -5.31
N TYR A 158 -18.69 6.61 -4.51
CA TYR A 158 -17.47 7.10 -3.84
C TYR A 158 -16.35 7.29 -4.84
N ILE A 159 -16.24 6.40 -5.83
CA ILE A 159 -15.28 6.50 -6.92
C ILE A 159 -15.56 7.74 -7.78
N LYS A 160 -16.83 8.00 -8.13
CA LYS A 160 -17.19 9.19 -8.90
C LYS A 160 -16.87 10.49 -8.15
N ASP A 161 -17.16 10.54 -6.85
CA ASP A 161 -16.81 11.68 -5.99
C ASP A 161 -15.27 11.88 -5.90
N ALA A 162 -14.50 10.79 -5.76
CA ALA A 162 -13.04 10.85 -5.81
C ALA A 162 -12.53 11.38 -7.16
N CYS A 163 -13.18 11.03 -8.30
CA CYS A 163 -12.83 11.57 -9.61
C CYS A 163 -13.00 13.08 -9.64
N GLU A 164 -14.11 13.63 -9.10
CA GLU A 164 -14.36 15.08 -9.05
C GLU A 164 -13.24 15.82 -8.31
N HIS A 165 -12.82 15.30 -7.14
CA HIS A 165 -11.72 15.85 -6.36
C HIS A 165 -10.39 15.81 -7.12
N PHE A 166 -10.06 14.65 -7.73
CA PHE A 166 -8.76 14.46 -8.41
C PHE A 166 -8.68 15.12 -9.79
N MET A 167 -9.79 15.49 -10.41
CA MET A 167 -9.79 16.35 -11.59
C MET A 167 -9.42 17.81 -11.25
N ASN A 168 -9.38 18.19 -9.99
CA ASN A 168 -8.89 19.49 -9.55
C ASN A 168 -7.38 19.41 -9.21
N PRO A 169 -6.47 19.98 -10.02
CA PRO A 169 -5.03 19.91 -9.78
C PRO A 169 -4.60 20.55 -8.46
N ARG A 170 -5.35 21.55 -7.96
CA ARG A 170 -5.04 22.19 -6.66
C ARG A 170 -5.28 21.25 -5.51
N TYR A 171 -6.28 20.38 -5.60
CA TYR A 171 -6.54 19.36 -4.59
C TYR A 171 -5.42 18.32 -4.54
N VAL A 172 -4.98 17.81 -5.70
CA VAL A 172 -3.85 16.89 -5.78
C VAL A 172 -2.56 17.52 -5.25
N LEU A 173 -2.29 18.78 -5.61
CA LEU A 173 -1.15 19.53 -5.08
C LEU A 173 -1.24 19.69 -3.57
N LEU A 174 -2.42 19.99 -3.02
CA LEU A 174 -2.64 20.07 -1.58
C LEU A 174 -2.26 18.74 -0.91
N LEU A 175 -2.74 17.61 -1.39
CA LEU A 175 -2.42 16.29 -0.83
C LEU A 175 -0.90 16.00 -0.84
N CYS A 176 -0.22 16.30 -1.96
CA CYS A 176 1.21 15.99 -2.12
C CYS A 176 2.15 16.96 -1.38
N SER A 177 1.71 18.20 -1.10
CA SER A 177 2.55 19.22 -0.48
C SER A 177 2.26 19.51 0.98
N SER A 178 1.19 18.94 1.53
CA SER A 178 0.75 19.19 2.90
C SER A 178 1.42 18.26 3.90
N ASN A 179 1.41 18.69 5.16
CA ASN A 179 1.73 17.78 6.25
C ASN A 179 0.65 16.69 6.37
N HIS A 180 0.96 15.65 7.11
CA HIS A 180 0.14 14.45 7.22
C HIS A 180 -1.28 14.67 7.77
N GLU A 181 -1.51 15.65 8.66
CA GLU A 181 -2.84 15.95 9.20
C GLU A 181 -3.72 16.62 8.16
N VAL A 182 -3.21 17.65 7.48
CA VAL A 182 -3.94 18.34 6.40
C VAL A 182 -4.28 17.39 5.26
N ALA A 183 -3.34 16.53 4.87
CA ALA A 183 -3.61 15.51 3.84
C ALA A 183 -4.69 14.52 4.29
N ARG A 184 -4.70 14.13 5.58
CA ARG A 184 -5.70 13.24 6.15
C ARG A 184 -7.10 13.85 6.12
N ASP A 185 -7.22 15.10 6.55
CA ASP A 185 -8.51 15.79 6.56
C ASP A 185 -9.02 16.03 5.15
N ALA A 186 -8.16 16.48 4.23
CA ALA A 186 -8.54 16.64 2.83
C ALA A 186 -9.00 15.32 2.18
N LEU A 187 -8.37 14.18 2.47
CA LEU A 187 -8.84 12.88 1.97
C LEU A 187 -10.22 12.51 2.50
N LYS A 188 -10.57 12.93 3.72
CA LYS A 188 -11.90 12.69 4.33
C LYS A 188 -13.02 13.56 3.74
N ASP A 189 -12.70 14.60 2.98
CA ASP A 189 -13.68 15.35 2.20
C ASP A 189 -14.29 14.50 1.08
N ILE A 190 -13.56 13.48 0.59
CA ILE A 190 -14.09 12.53 -0.40
C ILE A 190 -15.14 11.64 0.24
N ARG A 191 -16.30 11.58 -0.38
CA ARG A 191 -17.43 10.77 0.09
C ARG A 191 -17.03 9.30 0.28
N GLY A 192 -17.28 8.77 1.48
CA GLY A 192 -16.98 7.38 1.82
C GLY A 192 -15.53 7.13 2.22
N VAL A 193 -14.67 8.15 2.24
CA VAL A 193 -13.33 8.06 2.82
C VAL A 193 -13.39 8.42 4.30
N GLY A 194 -13.29 7.42 5.16
CA GLY A 194 -13.15 7.59 6.61
C GLY A 194 -11.68 7.45 7.04
N ASP A 195 -11.45 7.50 8.36
CA ASP A 195 -10.10 7.49 8.96
C ASP A 195 -9.22 6.34 8.42
N LYS A 196 -9.75 5.11 8.39
CA LYS A 196 -8.98 3.92 7.91
C LYS A 196 -8.54 4.07 6.45
N VAL A 197 -9.42 4.54 5.57
CA VAL A 197 -9.09 4.69 4.14
C VAL A 197 -8.12 5.84 3.95
N ALA A 198 -8.34 6.98 4.61
CA ALA A 198 -7.42 8.11 4.57
C ALA A 198 -6.01 7.71 5.03
N ASP A 199 -5.89 6.97 6.14
CA ASP A 199 -4.59 6.51 6.64
C ASP A 199 -3.93 5.47 5.70
N CYS A 200 -4.70 4.58 5.04
CA CYS A 200 -4.15 3.72 3.99
C CYS A 200 -3.62 4.51 2.79
N VAL A 201 -4.36 5.51 2.34
CA VAL A 201 -3.93 6.36 1.21
C VAL A 201 -2.68 7.17 1.57
N ARG A 202 -2.62 7.68 2.80
CA ARG A 202 -1.42 8.36 3.31
C ARG A 202 -0.22 7.44 3.35
N LEU A 203 -0.37 6.24 3.90
CA LEU A 203 0.73 5.27 4.02
C LEU A 203 1.23 4.79 2.66
N PHE A 204 0.33 4.33 1.78
CA PHE A 204 0.70 3.62 0.56
C PHE A 204 0.72 4.49 -0.70
N GLY A 205 0.08 5.66 -0.69
CA GLY A 205 0.02 6.59 -1.81
C GLY A 205 0.87 7.86 -1.61
N LEU A 206 0.88 8.41 -0.38
CA LEU A 206 1.71 9.57 -0.03
C LEU A 206 3.02 9.19 0.67
N HIS A 207 3.19 7.95 1.04
CA HIS A 207 4.36 7.42 1.76
C HIS A 207 4.61 8.10 3.11
N HIS A 208 3.54 8.43 3.81
CA HIS A 208 3.58 8.93 5.19
C HIS A 208 3.71 7.75 6.15
N LEU A 209 4.95 7.39 6.50
CA LEU A 209 5.27 6.17 7.24
C LEU A 209 4.73 6.16 8.68
N GLU A 210 4.34 7.31 9.22
CA GLU A 210 3.68 7.45 10.52
C GLU A 210 2.16 7.20 10.46
N ALA A 211 1.55 7.11 9.26
CA ALA A 211 0.12 6.85 9.12
C ALA A 211 -0.23 5.44 9.58
N PHE A 212 -1.14 5.32 10.56
CA PHE A 212 -1.48 4.06 11.22
C PHE A 212 -2.93 3.64 10.90
N PRO A 213 -3.18 2.92 9.80
CA PRO A 213 -4.52 2.46 9.45
C PRO A 213 -5.06 1.44 10.46
N ILE A 214 -6.17 1.75 11.12
CA ILE A 214 -6.84 0.85 12.05
C ILE A 214 -7.94 0.10 11.31
N ASP A 215 -7.64 -1.11 10.85
CA ASP A 215 -8.62 -2.03 10.29
C ASP A 215 -9.16 -3.02 11.36
N THR A 216 -9.98 -3.98 10.94
CA THR A 216 -10.56 -4.97 11.86
C THR A 216 -9.49 -5.83 12.53
N HIS A 217 -8.42 -6.21 11.82
CA HIS A 217 -7.32 -7.02 12.39
C HIS A 217 -6.55 -6.22 13.43
N ILE A 218 -6.18 -4.99 13.09
CA ILE A 218 -5.46 -4.10 14.02
C ILE A 218 -6.30 -3.80 15.26
N LYS A 219 -7.62 -3.56 15.11
CA LYS A 219 -8.51 -3.36 16.25
C LYS A 219 -8.53 -4.59 17.17
N GLN A 220 -8.64 -5.80 16.59
CA GLN A 220 -8.58 -7.04 17.38
C GLN A 220 -7.24 -7.21 18.11
N VAL A 221 -6.13 -6.81 17.49
CA VAL A 221 -4.81 -6.82 18.12
C VAL A 221 -4.76 -5.83 19.29
N ILE A 222 -5.23 -4.59 19.10
CA ILE A 222 -5.28 -3.59 20.16
C ILE A 222 -6.09 -4.10 21.35
N ASP A 223 -7.24 -4.70 21.11
CA ASP A 223 -8.09 -5.24 22.17
C ASP A 223 -7.41 -6.41 22.89
N ARG A 224 -6.77 -7.32 22.18
CA ARG A 224 -6.20 -8.56 22.70
C ARG A 224 -4.83 -8.37 23.38
N GLU A 225 -3.92 -7.68 22.72
CA GLU A 225 -2.52 -7.56 23.16
C GLU A 225 -2.31 -6.33 24.05
N TYR A 226 -3.14 -5.28 23.90
CA TYR A 226 -2.97 -4.01 24.60
C TYR A 226 -4.17 -3.62 25.48
N GLY A 227 -5.14 -4.53 25.67
CA GLY A 227 -6.30 -4.29 26.53
C GLY A 227 -7.17 -3.11 26.09
N GLY A 228 -7.27 -2.88 24.77
CA GLY A 228 -8.04 -1.79 24.17
C GLY A 228 -7.36 -0.42 24.20
N LYS A 229 -6.11 -0.33 24.67
CA LYS A 229 -5.35 0.92 24.72
C LYS A 229 -4.35 0.97 23.57
N MET A 230 -4.21 2.16 22.97
CA MET A 230 -3.19 2.36 21.95
C MET A 230 -1.79 2.27 22.56
N PRO A 231 -0.87 1.45 22.01
CA PRO A 231 0.50 1.38 22.49
C PRO A 231 1.26 2.68 22.15
N GLU A 232 2.26 3.04 22.97
CA GLU A 232 2.99 4.30 22.80
C GLU A 232 3.70 4.44 21.45
N TRP A 233 4.16 3.33 20.87
CA TRP A 233 4.84 3.34 19.58
C TRP A 233 3.97 3.73 18.37
N VAL A 234 2.64 3.91 18.54
CA VAL A 234 1.79 4.49 17.46
C VAL A 234 2.13 5.95 17.15
N HIS A 235 2.88 6.61 18.03
CA HIS A 235 3.41 7.95 17.81
C HIS A 235 4.78 7.96 17.13
N SER A 236 5.33 6.79 16.80
CA SER A 236 6.57 6.68 16.04
C SER A 236 6.38 7.17 14.61
N LYS A 237 7.43 7.79 14.05
CA LYS A 237 7.50 8.14 12.62
C LYS A 237 7.41 6.91 11.69
N TYR A 238 7.44 5.69 12.24
CA TYR A 238 7.33 4.42 11.53
C TYR A 238 6.10 3.61 11.92
N ALA A 239 5.12 4.23 12.58
CA ALA A 239 3.93 3.53 13.06
C ALA A 239 3.19 2.74 11.97
N GLY A 240 3.11 3.30 10.75
CA GLY A 240 2.49 2.61 9.60
C GLY A 240 3.28 1.40 9.12
N VAL A 241 4.60 1.42 9.23
CA VAL A 241 5.43 0.24 8.92
C VAL A 241 5.21 -0.85 9.97
N PHE A 242 5.14 -0.47 11.25
CA PHE A 242 4.82 -1.38 12.35
C PHE A 242 3.43 -2.00 12.18
N GLN A 243 2.45 -1.20 11.76
CA GLN A 243 1.12 -1.69 11.42
C GLN A 243 1.16 -2.77 10.33
N GLN A 244 2.01 -2.58 9.29
CA GLN A 244 2.15 -3.58 8.22
C GLN A 244 2.77 -4.90 8.70
N TYR A 245 3.74 -4.87 9.60
CA TYR A 245 4.28 -6.10 10.21
C TYR A 245 3.22 -6.83 11.02
N ILE A 246 2.43 -6.10 11.82
CA ILE A 246 1.33 -6.66 12.61
C ILE A 246 0.25 -7.25 11.70
N PHE A 247 -0.21 -6.49 10.70
CA PHE A 247 -1.21 -6.95 9.74
C PHE A 247 -0.77 -8.23 9.01
N TYR A 248 0.48 -8.25 8.54
CA TYR A 248 1.05 -9.41 7.86
C TYR A 248 1.13 -10.63 8.78
N TYR A 249 1.58 -10.46 10.01
CA TYR A 249 1.63 -11.53 11.01
C TYR A 249 0.24 -12.10 11.29
N GLU A 250 -0.76 -11.26 11.55
CA GLU A 250 -2.13 -11.69 11.84
C GLU A 250 -2.79 -12.44 10.68
N THR A 251 -2.51 -12.01 9.45
CA THR A 251 -3.16 -12.60 8.26
C THR A 251 -2.45 -13.84 7.71
N ASN A 252 -1.19 -14.09 8.05
CA ASN A 252 -0.40 -15.18 7.48
C ASN A 252 0.11 -16.21 8.51
N CYS A 253 0.32 -15.84 9.77
CA CYS A 253 0.83 -16.74 10.80
C CYS A 253 -0.29 -17.36 11.65
N ARG A 254 -1.41 -16.67 11.83
CA ARG A 254 -2.52 -17.11 12.70
C ARG A 254 -3.70 -17.77 11.97
N LYS A 255 -3.49 -18.21 10.73
CA LYS A 255 -4.49 -18.99 9.98
C LYS A 255 -4.49 -20.43 10.41
#